data_afb64b88d0e7f051d550acbd5a68aa6f
#
_entry.id   afb64b88d0e7f051d550acbd5a68aa6f
#
_cell.length_a   1.000
_cell.length_b   1.000
_cell.length_c   1.000
_cell.angle_alpha   90.00
_cell.angle_beta   90.00
_cell.angle_gamma   90.00
#
_symmetry.space_group_name_H-M   'P 1'
#
loop_
_entity.id
_entity.type
_entity.pdbx_description
1 polymer ?
#
loop_
_entity_poly.entity_id
_entity_poly.type
_entity_poly.pdbx_seq_one_letter_code
_entity_poly.pdbx_strand_id
1 'polypeptide(L)'
;PSIDAVVISDYNKGFLSSFDCQKITRFFKDKPVFVDSKKINLSCFENSVIKINKKEHERIVSVSNSSELIVTLGPHGALYNNKVYETDNVEVFDVCGAGDVFLSALTYDFLLTKSLESAIMFANRCASCSVSKFGTHVLTEEEIDDLRI
;
A
#
# COMPACT_ATOMS: atom_id res chain seq x y z
N PRO A 1 18.33 -13.48 10.51
CA PRO A 1 17.88 -12.08 10.52
C PRO A 1 16.42 -12.04 10.95
N SER A 2 16.07 -11.11 11.85
CA SER A 2 14.70 -10.86 12.25
C SER A 2 13.98 -10.15 11.10
N ILE A 3 12.75 -10.58 10.80
CA ILE A 3 11.86 -9.93 9.82
C ILE A 3 10.88 -9.07 10.61
N ASP A 4 10.73 -7.79 10.24
CA ASP A 4 9.83 -6.86 10.91
C ASP A 4 8.47 -6.76 10.21
N ALA A 5 8.44 -6.90 8.88
CA ALA A 5 7.24 -6.96 8.06
C ALA A 5 7.45 -7.80 6.80
N VAL A 6 6.35 -8.16 6.15
CA VAL A 6 6.34 -8.80 4.82
C VAL A 6 5.60 -7.87 3.86
N VAL A 7 6.19 -7.64 2.70
CA VAL A 7 5.56 -6.88 1.61
C VAL A 7 5.39 -7.80 0.41
N ILE A 8 4.17 -7.88 -0.11
CA ILE A 8 3.81 -8.67 -1.29
C ILE A 8 3.37 -7.69 -2.39
N SER A 9 4.16 -7.61 -3.47
CA SER A 9 3.77 -6.94 -4.71
C SER A 9 3.48 -8.00 -5.77
N ASP A 10 2.20 -8.22 -6.08
CA ASP A 10 1.74 -9.28 -6.96
C ASP A 10 1.02 -8.72 -8.19
N TYR A 11 1.67 -8.75 -9.32
CA TYR A 11 1.11 -8.34 -10.62
C TYR A 11 0.17 -9.36 -11.25
N ASN A 12 -0.14 -10.46 -10.53
CA ASN A 12 -1.01 -11.55 -11.00
C ASN A 12 -0.57 -12.14 -12.36
N LYS A 13 0.75 -12.33 -12.53
CA LYS A 13 1.37 -12.91 -13.72
C LYS A 13 1.72 -14.41 -13.56
N GLY A 14 1.15 -15.07 -12.54
CA GLY A 14 1.30 -16.50 -12.30
C GLY A 14 2.47 -16.89 -11.38
N PHE A 15 3.28 -15.93 -10.90
CA PHE A 15 4.38 -16.21 -9.96
C PHE A 15 3.87 -16.68 -8.58
N LEU A 16 2.85 -15.99 -8.06
CA LEU A 16 2.19 -16.34 -6.78
C LEU A 16 0.77 -16.85 -7.06
N SER A 17 0.52 -18.13 -6.80
CA SER A 17 -0.85 -18.65 -6.76
C SER A 17 -1.60 -18.15 -5.52
N SER A 18 -2.93 -18.25 -5.50
CA SER A 18 -3.72 -17.94 -4.30
C SER A 18 -3.35 -18.83 -3.11
N PHE A 19 -2.95 -20.06 -3.38
CA PHE A 19 -2.45 -20.98 -2.37
C PHE A 19 -1.12 -20.54 -1.77
N ASP A 20 -0.19 -20.05 -2.59
CA ASP A 20 1.08 -19.53 -2.12
C ASP A 20 0.88 -18.27 -1.28
N CYS A 21 0.02 -17.35 -1.73
CA CYS A 21 -0.36 -16.15 -0.95
C CYS A 21 -0.90 -16.53 0.43
N GLN A 22 -1.83 -17.49 0.49
CA GLN A 22 -2.40 -17.97 1.76
C GLN A 22 -1.35 -18.62 2.66
N LYS A 23 -0.43 -19.40 2.09
CA LYS A 23 0.69 -19.97 2.87
C LYS A 23 1.59 -18.89 3.45
N ILE A 24 1.94 -17.87 2.67
CA ILE A 24 2.80 -16.77 3.12
C ILE A 24 2.11 -16.02 4.27
N THR A 25 0.86 -15.61 4.10
CA THR A 25 0.15 -14.84 5.14
C THR A 25 -0.03 -15.64 6.43
N ARG A 26 -0.30 -16.95 6.34
CA ARG A 26 -0.40 -17.84 7.50
C ARG A 26 0.93 -18.10 8.19
N PHE A 27 2.01 -18.22 7.41
CA PHE A 27 3.35 -18.42 7.97
C PHE A 27 3.83 -17.20 8.75
N PHE A 28 3.55 -16.00 8.24
CA PHE A 28 3.92 -14.73 8.85
C PHE A 28 2.78 -14.09 9.68
N LYS A 29 1.84 -14.89 10.20
CA LYS A 29 0.67 -14.39 10.96
C LYS A 29 1.00 -13.49 12.16
N ASP A 30 2.22 -13.60 12.71
CA ASP A 30 2.70 -12.82 13.85
C ASP A 30 3.48 -11.56 13.41
N LYS A 31 3.50 -11.28 12.11
CA LYS A 31 4.14 -10.12 11.50
C LYS A 31 3.13 -9.33 10.66
N PRO A 32 3.27 -8.01 10.57
CA PRO A 32 2.45 -7.23 9.64
C PRO A 32 2.78 -7.64 8.19
N VAL A 33 1.74 -7.91 7.42
CA VAL A 33 1.83 -8.26 5.99
C VAL A 33 1.13 -7.17 5.20
N PHE A 34 1.84 -6.54 4.28
CA PHE A 34 1.32 -5.51 3.38
C PHE A 34 1.26 -6.05 1.95
N VAL A 35 0.18 -5.77 1.25
CA VAL A 35 -0.09 -6.37 -0.06
C VAL A 35 -0.52 -5.31 -1.06
N ASP A 36 0.09 -5.32 -2.25
CA ASP A 36 -0.46 -4.76 -3.48
C ASP A 36 -0.66 -5.91 -4.47
N SER A 37 -1.89 -6.24 -4.83
CA SER A 37 -2.16 -7.36 -5.74
C SER A 37 -3.17 -7.00 -6.81
N LYS A 38 -2.93 -7.47 -8.02
CA LYS A 38 -3.82 -7.36 -9.17
C LYS A 38 -4.83 -8.53 -9.27
N LYS A 39 -4.90 -9.39 -8.25
CA LYS A 39 -5.93 -10.43 -8.18
C LYS A 39 -7.31 -9.81 -7.95
N ILE A 40 -8.33 -10.41 -8.53
CA ILE A 40 -9.73 -10.00 -8.31
C ILE A 40 -10.34 -10.66 -7.07
N ASN A 41 -9.79 -11.77 -6.63
CA ASN A 41 -10.13 -12.42 -5.36
C ASN A 41 -8.97 -12.26 -4.38
N LEU A 42 -9.16 -11.44 -3.35
CA LEU A 42 -8.16 -11.11 -2.35
C LEU A 42 -8.36 -11.89 -1.03
N SER A 43 -9.25 -12.89 -1.00
CA SER A 43 -9.53 -13.66 0.21
C SER A 43 -8.35 -14.53 0.68
N CYS A 44 -7.36 -14.77 -0.21
CA CYS A 44 -6.14 -15.50 0.15
C CYS A 44 -5.14 -14.69 0.99
N PHE A 45 -5.33 -13.37 1.11
CA PHE A 45 -4.48 -12.51 1.93
C PHE A 45 -5.11 -12.30 3.32
N GLU A 46 -5.04 -13.34 4.16
CA GLU A 46 -5.55 -13.30 5.52
C GLU A 46 -4.66 -12.41 6.43
N ASN A 47 -5.27 -11.70 7.39
CA ASN A 47 -4.57 -10.86 8.38
C ASN A 47 -3.55 -9.89 7.77
N SER A 48 -3.91 -9.29 6.64
CA SER A 48 -3.02 -8.42 5.86
C SER A 48 -3.60 -7.03 5.72
N VAL A 49 -2.74 -6.05 5.48
CA VAL A 49 -3.11 -4.71 5.02
C VAL A 49 -3.01 -4.72 3.49
N ILE A 50 -4.14 -4.66 2.82
CA ILE A 50 -4.25 -4.76 1.37
C ILE A 50 -4.46 -3.36 0.79
N LYS A 51 -3.60 -2.93 -0.10
CA LYS A 51 -3.71 -1.68 -0.85
C LYS A 51 -4.02 -2.00 -2.30
N ILE A 52 -5.06 -1.39 -2.83
CA ILE A 52 -5.45 -1.45 -4.24
C ILE A 52 -5.83 -0.07 -4.72
N ASN A 53 -5.89 0.14 -6.04
CA ASN A 53 -6.41 1.38 -6.58
C ASN A 53 -7.92 1.31 -6.86
N LYS A 54 -8.54 2.46 -7.20
CA LYS A 54 -9.98 2.55 -7.46
C LYS A 54 -10.44 1.60 -8.57
N LYS A 55 -9.69 1.47 -9.67
CA LYS A 55 -10.07 0.58 -10.79
C LYS A 55 -10.01 -0.90 -10.39
N GLU A 56 -9.06 -1.25 -9.54
CA GLU A 56 -8.96 -2.60 -8.98
C GLU A 56 -10.10 -2.86 -8.01
N HIS A 57 -10.42 -1.90 -7.15
CA HIS A 57 -11.54 -1.98 -6.20
C HIS A 57 -12.88 -2.25 -6.90
N GLU A 58 -13.14 -1.63 -8.04
CA GLU A 58 -14.36 -1.85 -8.84
C GLU A 58 -14.48 -3.28 -9.39
N ARG A 59 -13.38 -4.03 -9.43
CA ARG A 59 -13.30 -5.37 -10.03
C ARG A 59 -13.14 -6.50 -9.02
N ILE A 60 -12.85 -6.21 -7.77
CA ILE A 60 -12.67 -7.25 -6.76
C ILE A 60 -13.99 -7.94 -6.45
N VAL A 61 -13.92 -9.26 -6.24
CA VAL A 61 -15.09 -10.09 -5.91
C VAL A 61 -15.13 -10.49 -4.43
N SER A 62 -13.99 -10.52 -3.76
CA SER A 62 -13.92 -10.82 -2.32
C SER A 62 -12.61 -10.35 -1.68
N VAL A 63 -12.71 -10.02 -0.41
CA VAL A 63 -11.56 -9.70 0.47
C VAL A 63 -11.70 -10.55 1.73
N SER A 64 -10.59 -10.94 2.36
CA SER A 64 -10.65 -11.62 3.65
C SER A 64 -11.22 -10.71 4.74
N ASN A 65 -12.15 -11.23 5.55
CA ASN A 65 -12.73 -10.46 6.67
C ASN A 65 -11.72 -10.14 7.78
N SER A 66 -10.57 -10.80 7.79
CA SER A 66 -9.49 -10.55 8.75
C SER A 66 -8.47 -9.53 8.25
N SER A 67 -8.70 -8.93 7.09
CA SER A 67 -7.74 -8.01 6.46
C SER A 67 -8.29 -6.60 6.37
N GLU A 68 -7.38 -5.63 6.45
CA GLU A 68 -7.67 -4.22 6.26
C GLU A 68 -7.54 -3.86 4.76
N LEU A 69 -8.49 -3.08 4.24
CA LEU A 69 -8.49 -2.67 2.84
C LEU A 69 -8.30 -1.16 2.72
N ILE A 70 -7.27 -0.76 1.99
CA ILE A 70 -6.99 0.62 1.63
C ILE A 70 -7.17 0.78 0.12
N VAL A 71 -7.96 1.77 -0.29
CA VAL A 71 -8.19 2.05 -1.71
C VAL A 71 -7.59 3.40 -2.08
N THR A 72 -6.54 3.42 -2.90
CA THR A 72 -5.97 4.68 -3.39
C THR A 72 -6.86 5.31 -4.45
N LEU A 73 -7.12 6.61 -4.31
CA LEU A 73 -8.04 7.40 -5.14
C LEU A 73 -7.31 8.42 -6.03
N GLY A 74 -6.01 8.18 -6.28
CA GLY A 74 -5.17 9.10 -7.04
C GLY A 74 -5.05 10.46 -6.34
N PRO A 75 -5.36 11.58 -7.02
CA PRO A 75 -5.22 12.92 -6.45
C PRO A 75 -6.15 13.21 -5.27
N HIS A 76 -7.08 12.30 -4.97
CA HIS A 76 -8.00 12.44 -3.84
C HIS A 76 -7.53 11.68 -2.58
N GLY A 77 -6.31 11.13 -2.61
CA GLY A 77 -5.74 10.42 -1.46
C GLY A 77 -6.13 8.96 -1.37
N ALA A 78 -6.51 8.48 -0.19
CA ALA A 78 -6.85 7.08 0.06
C ALA A 78 -8.08 6.93 0.94
N LEU A 79 -8.91 5.93 0.63
CA LEU A 79 -10.08 5.53 1.40
C LEU A 79 -9.71 4.36 2.32
N TYR A 80 -10.01 4.51 3.61
CA TYR A 80 -9.88 3.48 4.62
C TYR A 80 -10.99 3.62 5.67
N ASN A 81 -11.65 2.55 6.03
CA ASN A 81 -12.75 2.52 7.01
C ASN A 81 -13.83 3.60 6.76
N ASN A 82 -14.28 3.74 5.50
CA ASN A 82 -15.27 4.74 5.05
C ASN A 82 -14.84 6.20 5.25
N LYS A 83 -13.57 6.47 5.55
CA LYS A 83 -13.00 7.81 5.66
C LYS A 83 -11.97 8.03 4.55
N VAL A 84 -12.05 9.17 3.89
CA VAL A 84 -11.02 9.60 2.93
C VAL A 84 -9.93 10.36 3.67
N TYR A 85 -8.71 9.92 3.49
CA TYR A 85 -7.49 10.60 3.90
C TYR A 85 -6.98 11.35 2.70
N GLU A 86 -7.21 12.65 2.67
CA GLU A 86 -6.83 13.51 1.57
C GLU A 86 -5.30 13.56 1.40
N THR A 87 -4.86 13.89 0.20
CA THR A 87 -3.45 14.10 -0.12
C THR A 87 -3.20 15.55 -0.52
N ASP A 88 -1.94 15.95 -0.54
CA ASP A 88 -1.55 17.27 -0.99
C ASP A 88 -1.88 17.47 -2.46
N ASN A 89 -2.39 18.64 -2.80
CA ASN A 89 -2.63 19.01 -4.19
C ASN A 89 -1.31 19.46 -4.84
N VAL A 90 -0.76 18.60 -5.68
CA VAL A 90 0.51 18.84 -6.35
C VAL A 90 0.35 18.80 -7.87
N GLU A 91 1.25 19.46 -8.59
CA GLU A 91 1.36 19.29 -10.04
C GLU A 91 1.90 17.90 -10.34
N VAL A 92 1.18 17.14 -11.16
CA VAL A 92 1.51 15.74 -11.48
C VAL A 92 2.31 15.69 -12.77
N PHE A 93 3.55 15.22 -12.70
CA PHE A 93 4.41 15.01 -13.88
C PHE A 93 4.43 13.54 -14.33
N ASP A 94 4.50 12.60 -13.38
CA ASP A 94 4.49 11.17 -13.69
C ASP A 94 3.84 10.37 -12.56
N VAL A 95 2.92 9.48 -12.90
CA VAL A 95 2.24 8.60 -11.92
C VAL A 95 2.91 7.23 -11.78
N CYS A 96 3.97 6.97 -12.55
CA CYS A 96 4.65 5.69 -12.54
C CYS A 96 5.33 5.44 -11.18
N GLY A 97 5.05 4.28 -10.58
CA GLY A 97 5.62 3.91 -9.29
C GLY A 97 4.95 4.52 -8.05
N ALA A 98 3.98 5.44 -8.22
CA ALA A 98 3.28 6.06 -7.09
C ALA A 98 2.63 5.03 -6.14
N GLY A 99 2.11 3.94 -6.69
CA GLY A 99 1.53 2.84 -5.92
C GLY A 99 2.56 2.08 -5.09
N ASP A 100 3.77 1.89 -5.62
CA ASP A 100 4.87 1.21 -4.93
C ASP A 100 5.46 2.13 -3.84
N VAL A 101 5.58 3.44 -4.11
CA VAL A 101 5.97 4.44 -3.12
C VAL A 101 4.96 4.47 -1.97
N PHE A 102 3.66 4.50 -2.28
CA PHE A 102 2.61 4.45 -1.26
C PHE A 102 2.74 3.21 -0.38
N LEU A 103 2.87 2.02 -0.96
CA LEU A 103 2.99 0.76 -0.22
C LEU A 103 4.24 0.74 0.67
N SER A 104 5.36 1.21 0.15
CA SER A 104 6.64 1.27 0.89
C SER A 104 6.56 2.23 2.07
N ALA A 105 6.03 3.45 1.84
CA ALA A 105 5.86 4.46 2.87
C ALA A 105 4.83 4.03 3.93
N LEU A 106 3.73 3.40 3.52
CA LEU A 106 2.73 2.81 4.42
C LEU A 106 3.35 1.79 5.37
N THR A 107 4.15 0.88 4.81
CA THR A 107 4.85 -0.16 5.59
C THR A 107 5.83 0.47 6.57
N TYR A 108 6.64 1.40 6.09
CA TYR A 108 7.66 2.07 6.88
C TYR A 108 7.07 2.83 8.08
N ASP A 109 6.09 3.70 7.84
CA ASP A 109 5.49 4.48 8.92
C ASP A 109 4.70 3.62 9.90
N PHE A 110 3.99 2.59 9.40
CA PHE A 110 3.31 1.64 10.27
C PHE A 110 4.26 0.91 11.23
N LEU A 111 5.45 0.53 10.77
CA LEU A 111 6.44 -0.12 11.64
C LEU A 111 6.90 0.79 12.77
N LEU A 112 6.90 2.09 12.57
CA LEU A 112 7.30 3.09 13.56
C LEU A 112 6.16 3.48 14.50
N THR A 113 4.98 3.78 13.93
CA THR A 113 3.86 4.36 14.66
C THR A 113 2.84 3.35 15.17
N LYS A 114 2.78 2.17 14.55
CA LYS A 114 1.74 1.15 14.74
C LYS A 114 0.31 1.65 14.48
N SER A 115 0.17 2.74 13.73
CA SER A 115 -1.10 3.35 13.35
C SER A 115 -1.28 3.30 11.84
N LEU A 116 -2.31 2.63 11.34
CA LEU A 116 -2.65 2.63 9.92
C LEU A 116 -3.06 4.01 9.43
N GLU A 117 -3.76 4.79 10.27
CA GLU A 117 -4.20 6.13 9.91
C GLU A 117 -3.01 7.07 9.70
N SER A 118 -2.03 7.06 10.61
CA SER A 118 -0.77 7.79 10.45
C SER A 118 -0.04 7.36 9.18
N ALA A 119 0.10 6.05 9.00
CA ALA A 119 0.81 5.48 7.87
C ALA A 119 0.15 5.82 6.52
N ILE A 120 -1.19 5.88 6.45
CA ILE A 120 -1.91 6.31 5.24
C ILE A 120 -1.64 7.79 4.93
N MET A 121 -1.68 8.66 5.94
CA MET A 121 -1.39 10.09 5.75
C MET A 121 0.04 10.31 5.26
N PHE A 122 1.00 9.63 5.87
CA PHE A 122 2.39 9.67 5.43
C PHE A 122 2.57 9.11 4.02
N ALA A 123 1.96 7.96 3.71
CA ALA A 123 2.01 7.35 2.38
C ALA A 123 1.42 8.24 1.28
N ASN A 124 0.33 8.98 1.58
CA ASN A 124 -0.24 9.96 0.67
C ASN A 124 0.76 11.08 0.34
N ARG A 125 1.44 11.66 1.34
CA ARG A 125 2.46 12.71 1.13
C ARG A 125 3.63 12.19 0.30
N CYS A 126 4.13 11.00 0.61
CA CYS A 126 5.22 10.37 -0.14
C CYS A 126 4.83 10.12 -1.61
N ALA A 127 3.63 9.59 -1.85
CA ALA A 127 3.13 9.39 -3.20
C ALA A 127 2.96 10.70 -3.97
N SER A 128 2.45 11.77 -3.32
CA SER A 128 2.32 13.10 -3.92
C SER A 128 3.69 13.69 -4.25
N CYS A 129 4.68 13.57 -3.38
CA CYS A 129 6.05 13.97 -3.67
C CYS A 129 6.61 13.22 -4.90
N SER A 130 6.40 11.90 -4.95
CA SER A 130 6.87 11.07 -6.06
C SER A 130 6.29 11.50 -7.41
N VAL A 131 4.98 11.74 -7.50
CA VAL A 131 4.32 12.12 -8.77
C VAL A 131 4.63 13.56 -9.21
N SER A 132 5.16 14.39 -8.31
CA SER A 132 5.60 15.76 -8.63
C SER A 132 6.99 15.82 -9.27
N LYS A 133 7.61 14.68 -9.51
CA LYS A 133 8.93 14.56 -10.14
C LYS A 133 8.82 13.89 -11.51
N PHE A 134 9.81 14.10 -12.36
CA PHE A 134 9.88 13.42 -13.66
C PHE A 134 10.40 11.99 -13.51
N GLY A 135 9.72 11.04 -14.13
CA GLY A 135 10.07 9.63 -14.12
C GLY A 135 9.77 8.93 -12.78
N THR A 136 10.13 7.67 -12.68
CA THR A 136 10.00 6.91 -11.44
C THR A 136 10.96 7.46 -10.38
N HIS A 137 10.43 8.23 -9.42
CA HIS A 137 11.22 8.86 -8.38
C HIS A 137 11.32 7.98 -7.14
N VAL A 138 12.53 7.79 -6.65
CA VAL A 138 12.81 7.17 -5.34
C VAL A 138 13.09 8.29 -4.35
N LEU A 139 12.28 8.36 -3.29
CA LEU A 139 12.43 9.39 -2.25
C LEU A 139 13.79 9.28 -1.56
N THR A 140 14.45 10.43 -1.37
CA THR A 140 15.66 10.52 -0.58
C THR A 140 15.36 10.52 0.92
N GLU A 141 16.37 10.27 1.76
CA GLU A 141 16.23 10.35 3.22
C GLU A 141 15.77 11.76 3.66
N GLU A 142 16.30 12.81 3.06
CA GLU A 142 15.93 14.20 3.33
C GLU A 142 14.45 14.47 3.00
N GLU A 143 13.97 14.00 1.83
CA GLU A 143 12.55 14.11 1.45
C GLU A 143 11.65 13.33 2.42
N ILE A 144 12.07 12.16 2.86
CA ILE A 144 11.33 11.34 3.84
C ILE A 144 11.22 12.06 5.17
N ASP A 145 12.29 12.66 5.66
CA ASP A 145 12.32 13.41 6.91
C ASP A 145 11.43 14.65 6.85
N ASP A 146 11.48 15.41 5.76
CA ASP A 146 10.65 16.59 5.52
C ASP A 146 9.16 16.25 5.48
N LEU A 147 8.80 15.11 4.90
CA LEU A 147 7.40 14.65 4.77
C LEU A 147 6.82 14.09 6.08
N ARG A 148 7.64 13.87 7.12
CA ARG A 148 7.20 13.37 8.43
C ARG A 148 6.71 14.46 9.38
N ILE A 149 7.01 15.72 9.07
CA ILE A 149 6.58 16.88 9.84
C ILE A 149 5.13 17.21 9.51
#